data_20d7b67c82f6d4e84c827b9e90f015ee
#
_entry.id   20d7b67c82f6d4e84c827b9e90f015ee
#
_cell.length_a   1.000
_cell.length_b   1.000
_cell.length_c   1.000
_cell.angle_alpha   90.00
_cell.angle_beta   90.00
_cell.angle_gamma   90.00
#
_symmetry.space_group_name_H-M   'P 1'
#
loop_
_entity.id
_entity.type
_entity.pdbx_description
1 polymer ?
#
loop_
_entity_poly.entity_id
_entity_poly.type
_entity_poly.pdbx_seq_one_letter_code
_entity_poly.pdbx_strand_id
1 'polypeptide(L)'
;FKNKIHFIETFLMIFDNLEKEIKINIIKKHPDLADKVEINKGLSKLSNDEQSKSGLKDCTEDEFNMFQELNYSFKNKFNIPYILAVRNKNKNEIIEDFKNRLNSDDIEKEKEISINQVREIAKLRLEVIINE
;
A
#
# COMPACT_ATOMS: atom_id res chain seq x y z
N PHE A 1 24.35 10.39 9.78
CA PHE A 1 23.78 11.12 8.64
C PHE A 1 23.75 12.61 8.91
N LYS A 2 24.07 13.40 7.90
CA LYS A 2 24.17 14.85 8.05
C LYS A 2 22.82 15.55 8.18
N ASN A 3 21.77 14.96 7.60
CA ASN A 3 20.41 15.48 7.70
C ASN A 3 19.42 14.40 7.28
N LYS A 4 18.13 14.68 7.48
CA LYS A 4 17.08 13.73 7.19
C LYS A 4 16.95 13.37 5.70
N ILE A 5 17.23 14.33 4.81
CA ILE A 5 17.20 14.10 3.37
C ILE A 5 18.27 13.08 2.99
N HIS A 6 19.46 13.27 3.51
CA HIS A 6 20.58 12.34 3.26
C HIS A 6 20.28 10.94 3.79
N PHE A 7 19.66 10.85 4.96
CA PHE A 7 19.25 9.57 5.53
C PHE A 7 18.26 8.85 4.62
N ILE A 8 17.21 9.55 4.17
CA ILE A 8 16.19 8.98 3.30
C ILE A 8 16.80 8.53 1.96
N GLU A 9 17.61 9.38 1.35
CA GLU A 9 18.28 9.06 0.10
C GLU A 9 19.17 7.83 0.22
N THR A 10 19.91 7.72 1.31
CA THR A 10 20.79 6.58 1.57
C THR A 10 19.97 5.31 1.73
N PHE A 11 18.88 5.37 2.49
CA PHE A 11 17.98 4.22 2.65
C PHE A 11 17.43 3.77 1.31
N LEU A 12 16.93 4.70 0.50
CA LEU A 12 16.34 4.36 -0.80
C LEU A 12 17.40 3.80 -1.76
N MET A 13 18.61 4.32 -1.72
CA MET A 13 19.71 3.79 -2.51
C MET A 13 20.03 2.34 -2.14
N ILE A 14 20.08 2.04 -0.84
CA ILE A 14 20.32 0.69 -0.36
C ILE A 14 19.18 -0.23 -0.83
N PHE A 15 17.94 0.22 -0.68
CA PHE A 15 16.77 -0.55 -1.13
C PHE A 15 16.84 -0.82 -2.63
N ASP A 16 17.14 0.20 -3.43
CA ASP A 16 17.17 0.08 -4.89
C ASP A 16 18.26 -0.87 -5.38
N ASN A 17 19.33 -1.01 -4.61
CA ASN A 17 20.44 -1.91 -4.95
C ASN A 17 20.28 -3.33 -4.44
N LEU A 18 19.21 -3.63 -3.72
CA LEU A 18 18.92 -5.01 -3.32
C LEU A 18 18.62 -5.87 -4.55
N GLU A 19 18.96 -7.14 -4.46
CA GLU A 19 18.61 -8.09 -5.52
C GLU A 19 17.09 -8.20 -5.65
N LYS A 20 16.61 -8.43 -6.86
CA LYS A 20 15.19 -8.54 -7.15
C LYS A 20 14.49 -9.58 -6.27
N GLU A 21 15.14 -10.69 -6.05
CA GLU A 21 14.62 -11.78 -5.22
C GLU A 21 14.37 -11.34 -3.79
N ILE A 22 15.28 -10.53 -3.24
CA ILE A 22 15.14 -9.97 -1.89
C ILE A 22 13.98 -8.99 -1.86
N LYS A 23 13.86 -8.12 -2.85
CA LYS A 23 12.74 -7.18 -2.96
C LYS A 23 11.40 -7.90 -3.03
N ILE A 24 11.33 -8.98 -3.80
CA ILE A 24 10.11 -9.79 -3.91
C ILE A 24 9.77 -10.44 -2.56
N ASN A 25 10.76 -10.92 -1.82
CA ASN A 25 10.51 -11.47 -0.49
C ASN A 25 9.97 -10.40 0.47
N ILE A 26 10.44 -9.18 0.36
CA ILE A 26 9.94 -8.06 1.15
C ILE A 26 8.47 -7.79 0.83
N ILE A 27 8.11 -7.72 -0.44
CA ILE A 27 6.71 -7.47 -0.81
C ILE A 27 5.79 -8.62 -0.41
N LYS A 28 6.25 -9.85 -0.45
CA LYS A 28 5.45 -11.01 -0.02
C LYS A 28 5.11 -10.97 1.48
N LYS A 29 5.97 -10.37 2.28
CA LYS A 29 5.76 -10.23 3.72
C LYS A 29 5.02 -8.95 4.11
N HIS A 30 4.80 -8.06 3.16
CA HIS A 30 4.08 -6.82 3.42
C HIS A 30 2.59 -7.11 3.63
N PRO A 31 1.93 -6.41 4.58
CA PRO A 31 0.49 -6.58 4.76
C PRO A 31 -0.29 -6.18 3.51
N ASP A 32 -1.37 -6.90 3.24
CA ASP A 32 -2.30 -6.56 2.17
C ASP A 32 -3.03 -5.25 2.49
N LEU A 33 -3.38 -4.49 1.47
CA LEU A 33 -4.19 -3.28 1.66
C LEU A 33 -5.52 -3.62 2.34
N ALA A 34 -6.09 -4.77 2.03
CA ALA A 34 -7.36 -5.21 2.62
C ALA A 34 -7.30 -5.31 4.14
N ASP A 35 -6.13 -5.50 4.72
CA ASP A 35 -5.95 -5.54 6.18
C ASP A 35 -6.20 -4.18 6.83
N LYS A 36 -6.16 -3.11 6.05
CA LYS A 36 -6.38 -1.73 6.53
C LYS A 36 -7.82 -1.28 6.35
N VAL A 37 -8.64 -2.06 5.67
CA VAL A 37 -10.02 -1.70 5.38
C VAL A 37 -10.89 -2.06 6.57
N GLU A 38 -11.74 -1.12 7.00
CA GLU A 38 -12.65 -1.34 8.11
C GLU A 38 -14.05 -0.84 7.76
N ILE A 39 -15.06 -1.52 8.29
CA ILE A 39 -16.44 -1.10 8.17
C ILE A 39 -16.69 0.06 9.12
N ASN A 40 -17.43 1.07 8.66
CA ASN A 40 -17.83 2.18 9.50
C ASN A 40 -18.84 1.71 10.53
N LYS A 41 -18.45 1.76 11.80
CA LYS A 41 -19.31 1.35 12.92
C LYS A 41 -20.02 2.53 13.57
N GLY A 42 -19.97 3.70 12.95
CA GLY A 42 -20.53 4.92 13.53
C GLY A 42 -19.78 5.44 14.73
N LEU A 43 -18.65 4.84 15.06
CA LEU A 43 -17.81 5.21 16.19
C LEU A 43 -16.60 5.99 15.68
N SER A 44 -16.30 7.09 16.33
CA SER A 44 -15.02 7.79 16.17
C SER A 44 -14.79 8.52 14.85
N LYS A 45 -15.81 9.21 14.33
CA LYS A 45 -15.60 10.11 13.20
C LYS A 45 -14.54 11.17 13.48
N LEU A 46 -14.31 11.49 14.75
CA LEU A 46 -13.41 12.56 15.16
C LEU A 46 -11.96 12.10 15.35
N SER A 47 -11.75 10.83 15.69
CA SER A 47 -10.41 10.36 16.03
C SER A 47 -9.63 9.83 14.83
N ASN A 48 -10.27 9.75 13.67
CA ASN A 48 -9.67 9.10 12.49
C ASN A 48 -9.50 10.02 11.29
N ASP A 49 -9.62 11.34 11.48
CA ASP A 49 -9.58 12.27 10.36
C ASP A 49 -8.36 12.13 9.47
N GLU A 50 -7.19 11.92 10.05
CA GLU A 50 -5.98 11.79 9.26
C GLU A 50 -5.79 10.38 8.69
N GLN A 51 -6.24 9.38 9.42
CA GLN A 51 -6.12 8.00 9.00
C GLN A 51 -7.18 7.60 8.00
N SER A 52 -8.28 8.35 7.96
CA SER A 52 -9.43 8.06 7.11
C SER A 52 -9.48 8.88 5.83
N LYS A 53 -8.44 9.63 5.50
CA LYS A 53 -8.43 10.44 4.29
C LYS A 53 -8.65 9.61 3.03
N SER A 54 -8.23 8.36 3.05
CA SER A 54 -8.47 7.43 1.95
C SER A 54 -9.85 6.78 1.98
N GLY A 55 -10.58 6.90 3.10
CA GLY A 55 -11.87 6.25 3.30
C GLY A 55 -11.79 4.77 3.63
N LEU A 56 -10.59 4.21 3.82
CA LEU A 56 -10.43 2.77 4.08
C LEU A 56 -10.98 2.33 5.43
N LYS A 57 -11.04 3.23 6.40
CA LYS A 57 -11.62 2.95 7.71
C LYS A 57 -13.11 3.27 7.78
N ASP A 58 -13.70 3.69 6.68
CA ASP A 58 -15.07 4.16 6.59
C ASP A 58 -15.79 3.50 5.42
N CYS A 59 -15.73 2.18 5.36
CA CYS A 59 -16.34 1.41 4.30
C CYS A 59 -17.71 0.89 4.70
N THR A 60 -18.62 0.80 3.72
CA THR A 60 -19.84 0.03 3.90
C THR A 60 -19.48 -1.45 3.95
N GLU A 61 -20.44 -2.28 4.38
CA GLU A 61 -20.23 -3.73 4.37
C GLU A 61 -19.96 -4.24 2.96
N ASP A 62 -20.67 -3.71 1.96
CA ASP A 62 -20.46 -4.09 0.57
C ASP A 62 -19.07 -3.70 0.08
N GLU A 63 -18.60 -2.53 0.44
CA GLU A 63 -17.26 -2.08 0.09
C GLU A 63 -16.18 -2.93 0.75
N PHE A 64 -16.37 -3.25 2.03
CA PHE A 64 -15.46 -4.13 2.74
C PHE A 64 -15.35 -5.49 2.05
N ASN A 65 -16.49 -6.09 1.73
CA ASN A 65 -16.52 -7.38 1.06
C ASN A 65 -15.86 -7.31 -0.31
N MET A 66 -16.08 -6.22 -1.04
CA MET A 66 -15.45 -6.02 -2.34
C MET A 66 -13.92 -5.98 -2.22
N PHE A 67 -13.38 -5.27 -1.23
CA PHE A 67 -11.93 -5.24 -1.00
C PHE A 67 -11.38 -6.62 -0.67
N GLN A 68 -12.11 -7.41 0.12
CA GLN A 68 -11.67 -8.76 0.46
C GLN A 68 -11.66 -9.66 -0.78
N GLU A 69 -12.66 -9.56 -1.63
CA GLU A 69 -12.72 -10.33 -2.87
C GLU A 69 -11.62 -9.93 -3.85
N LEU A 70 -11.40 -8.62 -4.02
CA LEU A 70 -10.32 -8.12 -4.88
C LEU A 70 -8.97 -8.61 -4.39
N ASN A 71 -8.76 -8.57 -3.08
CA ASN A 71 -7.51 -9.02 -2.49
C ASN A 71 -7.27 -10.52 -2.72
N TYR A 72 -8.29 -11.32 -2.53
CA TYR A 72 -8.23 -12.75 -2.77
C TYR A 72 -7.88 -13.04 -4.24
N SER A 73 -8.56 -12.38 -5.17
CA SER A 73 -8.32 -12.54 -6.59
C SER A 73 -6.93 -12.10 -7.01
N PHE A 74 -6.46 -10.98 -6.46
CA PHE A 74 -5.13 -10.46 -6.75
C PHE A 74 -4.04 -11.43 -6.28
N LYS A 75 -4.19 -11.92 -5.05
CA LYS A 75 -3.23 -12.84 -4.47
C LYS A 75 -3.16 -14.16 -5.24
N ASN A 76 -4.32 -14.65 -5.68
CA ASN A 76 -4.37 -15.87 -6.49
C ASN A 76 -3.75 -15.68 -7.86
N LYS A 77 -3.93 -14.51 -8.46
CA LYS A 77 -3.41 -14.25 -9.81
C LYS A 77 -1.91 -13.98 -9.81
N PHE A 78 -1.43 -13.15 -8.88
CA PHE A 78 -0.05 -12.65 -8.90
C PHE A 78 0.84 -13.26 -7.83
N ASN A 79 0.29 -13.98 -6.87
CA ASN A 79 1.03 -14.60 -5.76
C ASN A 79 1.82 -13.58 -4.91
N ILE A 80 1.33 -12.36 -4.86
CA ILE A 80 1.85 -11.28 -4.02
C ILE A 80 0.67 -10.53 -3.42
N PRO A 81 0.85 -9.84 -2.29
CA PRO A 81 -0.22 -9.01 -1.75
C PRO A 81 -0.44 -7.77 -2.61
N TYR A 82 -1.65 -7.23 -2.61
CA TYR A 82 -1.90 -5.93 -3.22
C TYR A 82 -1.41 -4.84 -2.27
N ILE A 83 -0.47 -4.03 -2.75
CA ILE A 83 0.19 -2.98 -1.98
C ILE A 83 0.01 -1.66 -2.70
N LEU A 84 -0.41 -0.63 -1.97
CA LEU A 84 -0.59 0.71 -2.53
C LEU A 84 -0.31 1.76 -1.46
N ALA A 85 0.47 2.77 -1.82
CA ALA A 85 0.62 3.97 -1.01
C ALA A 85 -0.66 4.79 -1.19
N VAL A 86 -1.45 4.91 -0.12
CA VAL A 86 -2.80 5.49 -0.20
C VAL A 86 -2.85 6.99 0.15
N ARG A 87 -1.73 7.58 0.51
CA ARG A 87 -1.68 9.00 0.84
C ARG A 87 -2.19 9.84 -0.32
N ASN A 88 -3.12 10.75 -0.04
CA ASN A 88 -3.75 11.63 -1.02
C ASN A 88 -4.64 10.91 -2.04
N LYS A 89 -5.04 9.68 -1.76
CA LYS A 89 -5.99 8.94 -2.60
C LYS A 89 -7.30 8.73 -1.86
N ASN A 90 -8.41 8.87 -2.57
CA ASN A 90 -9.71 8.55 -2.01
C ASN A 90 -10.08 7.10 -2.31
N LYS A 91 -11.15 6.64 -1.70
CA LYS A 91 -11.61 5.27 -1.80
C LYS A 91 -11.88 4.85 -3.25
N ASN A 92 -12.50 5.71 -4.05
CA ASN A 92 -12.82 5.41 -5.44
C ASN A 92 -11.56 5.25 -6.28
N GLU A 93 -10.57 6.10 -6.07
CA GLU A 93 -9.28 5.99 -6.76
C GLU A 93 -8.57 4.68 -6.41
N ILE A 94 -8.64 4.28 -5.14
CA ILE A 94 -8.02 3.03 -4.67
C ILE A 94 -8.71 1.83 -5.31
N ILE A 95 -10.03 1.81 -5.33
CA ILE A 95 -10.79 0.72 -5.93
C ILE A 95 -10.49 0.61 -7.42
N GLU A 96 -10.44 1.74 -8.11
CA GLU A 96 -10.15 1.77 -9.54
C GLU A 96 -8.73 1.23 -9.82
N ASP A 97 -7.75 1.66 -9.06
CA ASP A 97 -6.38 1.17 -9.18
C ASP A 97 -6.33 -0.35 -8.96
N PHE A 98 -7.01 -0.82 -7.91
CA PHE A 98 -7.05 -2.24 -7.59
C PHE A 98 -7.59 -3.06 -8.75
N LYS A 99 -8.72 -2.63 -9.31
CA LYS A 99 -9.34 -3.31 -10.44
C LYS A 99 -8.47 -3.29 -11.68
N ASN A 100 -7.84 -2.15 -11.96
CA ASN A 100 -6.97 -2.01 -13.12
C ASN A 100 -5.75 -2.92 -13.00
N ARG A 101 -5.15 -2.99 -11.83
CA ARG A 101 -3.99 -3.85 -11.61
C ARG A 101 -4.39 -5.33 -11.64
N LEU A 102 -5.55 -5.67 -11.12
CA LEU A 102 -6.06 -7.05 -11.17
C LEU A 102 -6.28 -7.51 -12.62
N ASN A 103 -6.64 -6.61 -13.51
CA ASN A 103 -6.87 -6.92 -14.92
C ASN A 103 -5.58 -7.01 -15.75
N SER A 104 -4.45 -6.67 -15.18
CA SER A 104 -3.17 -6.77 -15.88
C SER A 104 -2.81 -8.24 -16.15
N ASP A 105 -2.23 -8.50 -17.32
CA ASP A 105 -1.75 -9.83 -17.67
C ASP A 105 -0.24 -9.96 -17.53
N ASP A 106 0.43 -8.88 -17.13
CA ASP A 106 1.88 -8.85 -16.99
C ASP A 106 2.30 -9.00 -15.52
N ILE A 107 2.57 -10.24 -15.11
CA ILE A 107 2.93 -10.56 -13.72
C ILE A 107 4.21 -9.86 -13.30
N GLU A 108 5.21 -9.81 -14.17
CA GLU A 108 6.49 -9.16 -13.84
C GLU A 108 6.32 -7.64 -13.64
N LYS A 109 5.48 -7.02 -14.46
CA LYS A 109 5.15 -5.60 -14.30
C LYS A 109 4.45 -5.33 -12.98
N GLU A 110 3.52 -6.20 -12.57
CA GLU A 110 2.81 -6.04 -11.30
C GLU A 110 3.76 -6.20 -10.11
N LYS A 111 4.74 -7.09 -10.19
CA LYS A 111 5.77 -7.21 -9.17
C LYS A 111 6.60 -5.93 -9.07
N GLU A 112 7.00 -5.35 -10.19
CA GLU A 112 7.75 -4.09 -10.21
C GLU A 112 6.93 -2.94 -9.61
N ILE A 113 5.66 -2.84 -9.96
CA ILE A 113 4.76 -1.84 -9.39
C ILE A 113 4.68 -2.01 -7.88
N SER A 114 4.54 -3.24 -7.39
CA SER A 114 4.46 -3.53 -5.95
C SER A 114 5.75 -3.15 -5.23
N ILE A 115 6.91 -3.42 -5.82
CA ILE A 115 8.20 -3.01 -5.27
C ILE A 115 8.26 -1.48 -5.14
N ASN A 116 7.82 -0.76 -6.17
CA ASN A 116 7.80 0.70 -6.16
C ASN A 116 6.84 1.25 -5.11
N GLN A 117 5.71 0.58 -4.88
CA GLN A 117 4.76 0.98 -3.85
C GLN A 117 5.34 0.79 -2.44
N VAL A 118 6.02 -0.32 -2.18
CA VAL A 118 6.70 -0.53 -0.90
C VAL A 118 7.78 0.53 -0.70
N ARG A 119 8.52 0.85 -1.73
CA ARG A 119 9.52 1.91 -1.70
C ARG A 119 8.90 3.25 -1.29
N GLU A 120 7.79 3.59 -1.91
CA GLU A 120 7.07 4.84 -1.62
C GLU A 120 6.53 4.86 -0.20
N ILE A 121 5.94 3.77 0.26
CA ILE A 121 5.43 3.66 1.64
C ILE A 121 6.57 3.83 2.63
N ALA A 122 7.71 3.19 2.40
CA ALA A 122 8.87 3.31 3.27
C ALA A 122 9.38 4.74 3.32
N LYS A 123 9.46 5.41 2.17
CA LYS A 123 9.87 6.81 2.09
C LYS A 123 8.94 7.70 2.92
N LEU A 124 7.64 7.54 2.77
CA LEU A 124 6.65 8.35 3.50
C LEU A 124 6.74 8.12 5.00
N ARG A 125 6.95 6.87 5.43
CA ARG A 125 7.12 6.55 6.85
C ARG A 125 8.40 7.16 7.42
N LEU A 126 9.49 7.13 6.67
CA LEU A 126 10.74 7.74 7.10
C LEU A 126 10.59 9.25 7.24
N GLU A 127 9.88 9.90 6.33
CA GLU A 127 9.61 11.32 6.41
C GLU A 127 8.86 11.69 7.69
N VAL A 128 7.87 10.89 8.07
CA VAL A 128 7.10 11.10 9.30
C VAL A 128 7.99 10.89 10.54
N ILE A 129 8.72 9.80 10.59
CA ILE A 129 9.57 9.47 11.75
C ILE A 129 10.65 10.53 11.97
N ILE A 130 11.27 10.99 10.90
CA ILE A 130 12.39 11.94 10.99
C ILE A 130 11.91 13.35 11.35
N ASN A 131 10.67 13.68 11.01
CA ASN A 131 10.10 14.99 11.33
C ASN A 131 9.57 15.10 12.76
N GLU A 132 9.57 14.02 13.49
CA GLU A 132 9.27 14.02 14.91
C GLU A 132 10.53 14.43 15.68
#